data_f820094db03b67467df71b25e1d30cf2
#
_entry.id   f820094db03b67467df71b25e1d30cf2
#
_cell.length_a   1.000
_cell.length_b   1.000
_cell.length_c   1.000
_cell.angle_alpha   90.00
_cell.angle_beta   90.00
_cell.angle_gamma   90.00
#
_symmetry.space_group_name_H-M   'P 1'
#
loop_
_entity.id
_entity.type
_entity.pdbx_description
1 polymer ?
#
loop_
_entity_poly.entity_id
_entity_poly.type
_entity_poly.pdbx_seq_one_letter_code
_entity_poly.pdbx_strand_id
1 'polypeptide(L)'
;MEYMNIPIDFPIYTTLNQTHLDYSKKIYAFLKTRVGKRKAKTCEQIKEKTRLYFKLEDAQFRTIIQYLRLNVDAKICACKNGYYMAETQEELKEFLDSLQRRVSTQMVTIYHIENGVMNFKE
;
A
#
# COMPACT_ATOMS: atom_id res chain seq x y z
N MET A 1 8.04 -10.10 17.33
CA MET A 1 6.94 -10.56 16.47
C MET A 1 7.50 -11.32 15.29
N GLU A 2 6.97 -12.48 15.05
CA GLU A 2 7.37 -13.26 13.90
C GLU A 2 6.48 -12.88 12.73
N TYR A 3 7.10 -12.64 11.60
CA TYR A 3 6.36 -12.39 10.37
C TYR A 3 5.96 -13.72 9.76
N MET A 4 4.84 -13.71 9.04
CA MET A 4 4.43 -14.88 8.29
C MET A 4 5.49 -15.23 7.27
N ASN A 5 5.78 -16.52 7.14
CA ASN A 5 6.66 -16.98 6.09
C ASN A 5 5.93 -16.84 4.76
N ILE A 6 6.53 -16.06 3.87
CA ILE A 6 6.00 -15.89 2.53
C ILE A 6 6.66 -16.94 1.64
N PRO A 7 5.88 -17.76 0.91
CA PRO A 7 6.45 -18.74 -0.01
C PRO A 7 7.37 -18.06 -1.04
N ILE A 8 8.46 -18.72 -1.37
CA ILE A 8 9.45 -18.17 -2.30
C ILE A 8 8.82 -17.79 -3.66
N ASP A 9 7.87 -18.60 -4.11
CA ASP A 9 7.22 -18.39 -5.39
C ASP A 9 6.02 -17.44 -5.31
N PHE A 10 5.74 -16.89 -4.13
CA PHE A 10 4.65 -15.94 -3.96
C PHE A 10 4.98 -14.63 -4.68
N PRO A 11 4.09 -14.12 -5.53
CA PRO A 11 4.37 -12.87 -6.26
C PRO A 11 4.25 -11.67 -5.32
N ILE A 12 5.36 -11.30 -4.68
CA ILE A 12 5.39 -10.21 -3.71
C ILE A 12 5.78 -8.87 -4.33
N TYR A 13 6.03 -8.83 -5.61
CA TYR A 13 6.38 -7.61 -6.31
C TYR A 13 5.52 -7.46 -7.55
N THR A 14 5.36 -6.20 -7.93
CA THR A 14 4.57 -5.84 -9.09
C THR A 14 5.52 -5.30 -10.15
N THR A 15 5.33 -5.73 -11.39
CA THR A 15 6.02 -5.14 -12.53
C THR A 15 5.14 -4.06 -13.12
N LEU A 16 5.75 -2.94 -13.50
CA LEU A 16 5.07 -1.84 -14.15
C LEU A 16 5.53 -1.72 -15.59
N ASN A 17 4.63 -1.29 -16.48
CA ASN A 17 5.04 -0.93 -17.83
C ASN A 17 5.87 0.37 -17.77
N GLN A 18 6.51 0.72 -18.86
CA GLN A 18 7.39 1.89 -18.89
C GLN A 18 6.67 3.18 -18.54
N THR A 19 5.44 3.35 -19.02
CA THR A 19 4.64 4.53 -18.73
C THR A 19 4.39 4.67 -17.23
N HIS A 20 3.97 3.58 -16.57
CA HIS A 20 3.72 3.60 -15.14
C HIS A 20 5.00 3.68 -14.32
N LEU A 21 6.12 3.17 -14.83
CA LEU A 21 7.42 3.41 -14.20
C LEU A 21 7.74 4.90 -14.18
N ASP A 22 7.50 5.59 -15.28
CA ASP A 22 7.72 7.04 -15.34
C ASP A 22 6.80 7.77 -14.36
N TYR A 23 5.53 7.35 -14.26
CA TYR A 23 4.60 7.92 -13.29
C TYR A 23 5.07 7.66 -11.86
N SER A 24 5.61 6.47 -11.58
CA SER A 24 6.09 6.12 -10.25
C SER A 24 7.21 7.05 -9.80
N LYS A 25 8.07 7.46 -10.71
CA LYS A 25 9.15 8.41 -10.41
C LYS A 25 8.61 9.76 -9.99
N LYS A 26 7.58 10.25 -10.67
CA LYS A 26 6.92 11.51 -10.34
C LYS A 26 6.24 11.44 -8.97
N ILE A 27 5.53 10.35 -8.74
CA ILE A 27 4.81 10.15 -7.47
C ILE A 27 5.81 10.06 -6.31
N TYR A 28 6.88 9.30 -6.49
CA TYR A 28 7.90 9.17 -5.44
C TYR A 28 8.59 10.50 -5.15
N ALA A 29 8.94 11.24 -6.20
CA ALA A 29 9.54 12.57 -6.02
C ALA A 29 8.64 13.48 -5.18
N PHE A 30 7.33 13.44 -5.41
CA PHE A 30 6.39 14.22 -4.63
C PHE A 30 6.31 13.71 -3.18
N LEU A 31 6.22 12.38 -3.01
CA LEU A 31 6.12 11.78 -1.67
C LEU A 31 7.33 12.11 -0.79
N LYS A 32 8.52 12.21 -1.37
CA LYS A 32 9.70 12.58 -0.62
C LYS A 32 9.60 13.96 0.01
N THR A 33 8.70 14.81 -0.48
CA THR A 33 8.43 16.12 0.13
C THR A 33 7.40 16.04 1.24
N ARG A 34 6.77 14.89 1.44
CA ARG A 34 5.72 14.69 2.44
C ARG A 34 6.22 13.81 3.58
N VAL A 35 7.21 14.30 4.28
CA VAL A 35 7.81 13.59 5.42
C VAL A 35 7.06 13.92 6.68
N GLY A 36 6.51 12.88 7.32
CA GLY A 36 5.70 13.01 8.51
C GLY A 36 4.20 12.85 8.22
N LYS A 37 3.52 12.18 9.12
CA LYS A 37 2.09 11.88 8.99
C LYS A 37 1.24 13.12 8.80
N ARG A 38 1.62 14.24 9.43
CA ARG A 38 0.90 15.50 9.32
C ARG A 38 0.89 16.07 7.90
N LYS A 39 1.81 15.62 7.05
CA LYS A 39 1.92 16.09 5.67
C LYS A 39 1.26 15.15 4.66
N ALA A 40 0.49 14.18 5.12
CA ALA A 40 -0.17 13.21 4.26
C ALA A 40 -1.03 13.89 3.20
N LYS A 41 -1.04 13.32 2.01
CA LYS A 41 -1.85 13.76 0.88
C LYS A 41 -2.64 12.60 0.32
N THR A 42 -3.88 12.86 -0.03
CA THR A 42 -4.75 11.84 -0.62
C THR A 42 -4.29 11.45 -2.01
N CYS A 43 -4.75 10.30 -2.48
CA CYS A 43 -4.52 9.85 -3.85
C CYS A 43 -4.86 10.95 -4.87
N GLU A 44 -6.02 11.57 -4.70
CA GLU A 44 -6.48 12.63 -5.61
C GLU A 44 -5.53 13.82 -5.59
N GLN A 45 -5.14 14.27 -4.39
CA GLN A 45 -4.21 15.39 -4.25
C GLN A 45 -2.85 15.09 -4.89
N ILE A 46 -2.35 13.87 -4.70
CA ILE A 46 -1.08 13.47 -5.30
C ILE A 46 -1.19 13.44 -6.82
N LYS A 47 -2.26 12.84 -7.34
CA LYS A 47 -2.47 12.79 -8.79
C LYS A 47 -2.56 14.19 -9.39
N GLU A 48 -3.23 15.10 -8.70
CA GLU A 48 -3.34 16.49 -9.16
C GLU A 48 -1.98 17.19 -9.17
N LYS A 49 -1.22 17.06 -8.07
CA LYS A 49 0.08 17.70 -7.94
C LYS A 49 1.12 17.15 -8.92
N THR A 50 1.00 15.90 -9.29
CA THR A 50 1.90 15.26 -10.25
C THR A 50 1.39 15.34 -11.68
N ARG A 51 0.20 15.97 -11.88
CA ARG A 51 -0.45 16.10 -13.18
C ARG A 51 -0.83 14.76 -13.80
N LEU A 52 -1.15 13.79 -12.95
CA LEU A 52 -1.55 12.45 -13.37
C LEU A 52 -3.05 12.18 -13.16
N TYR A 53 -3.82 13.21 -12.78
CA TYR A 53 -5.22 13.04 -12.38
C TYR A 53 -6.04 12.30 -13.45
N PHE A 54 -5.89 12.67 -14.72
CA PHE A 54 -6.65 12.05 -15.81
C PHE A 54 -5.91 10.87 -16.46
N LYS A 55 -4.74 10.52 -15.95
CA LYS A 55 -3.90 9.47 -16.53
C LYS A 55 -3.86 8.18 -15.69
N LEU A 56 -4.31 8.25 -14.45
CA LEU A 56 -4.27 7.12 -13.53
C LEU A 56 -5.60 6.94 -12.83
N GLU A 57 -6.11 5.73 -12.86
CA GLU A 57 -7.22 5.35 -12.01
C GLU A 57 -6.70 5.03 -10.61
N ASP A 58 -7.61 5.03 -9.62
CA ASP A 58 -7.23 4.78 -8.23
C ASP A 58 -6.58 3.42 -8.05
N ALA A 59 -7.07 2.40 -8.75
CA ALA A 59 -6.49 1.06 -8.67
C ALA A 59 -5.06 1.04 -9.21
N GLN A 60 -4.81 1.74 -10.31
CA GLN A 60 -3.47 1.87 -10.89
C GLN A 60 -2.54 2.62 -9.96
N PHE A 61 -3.05 3.68 -9.32
CA PHE A 61 -2.28 4.44 -8.33
C PHE A 61 -1.86 3.53 -7.18
N ARG A 62 -2.78 2.73 -6.63
CA ARG A 62 -2.45 1.81 -5.55
C ARG A 62 -1.40 0.79 -5.96
N THR A 63 -1.47 0.32 -7.21
CA THR A 63 -0.46 -0.60 -7.74
C THR A 63 0.92 0.06 -7.80
N ILE A 64 0.97 1.32 -8.20
CA ILE A 64 2.23 2.07 -8.24
C ILE A 64 2.78 2.27 -6.82
N ILE A 65 1.93 2.60 -5.85
CA ILE A 65 2.36 2.72 -4.45
C ILE A 65 2.94 1.40 -3.96
N GLN A 66 2.29 0.29 -4.26
CA GLN A 66 2.78 -1.04 -3.89
C GLN A 66 4.16 -1.31 -4.50
N TYR A 67 4.32 -1.00 -5.78
CA TYR A 67 5.60 -1.13 -6.45
C TYR A 67 6.69 -0.31 -5.75
N LEU A 68 6.38 0.94 -5.41
CA LEU A 68 7.34 1.83 -4.75
C LEU A 68 7.75 1.28 -3.37
N ARG A 69 6.78 0.77 -2.59
CA ARG A 69 7.09 0.19 -1.28
C ARG A 69 8.01 -1.01 -1.38
N LEU A 70 7.78 -1.86 -2.37
CA LEU A 70 8.52 -3.12 -2.48
C LEU A 70 9.88 -2.96 -3.13
N ASN A 71 10.04 -1.97 -4.01
CA ASN A 71 11.23 -1.88 -4.84
C ASN A 71 12.07 -0.63 -4.59
N VAL A 72 11.51 0.40 -3.98
CA VAL A 72 12.18 1.69 -3.84
C VAL A 72 12.30 2.14 -2.40
N ASP A 73 11.19 2.22 -1.66
CA ASP A 73 11.21 2.79 -0.32
C ASP A 73 10.06 2.24 0.53
N ALA A 74 10.42 1.40 1.50
CA ALA A 74 9.43 0.79 2.39
C ALA A 74 8.84 1.79 3.40
N LYS A 75 9.33 3.03 3.45
CA LYS A 75 8.84 4.03 4.41
C LYS A 75 7.59 4.75 3.92
N ILE A 76 7.05 4.38 2.77
CA ILE A 76 5.80 4.96 2.28
C ILE A 76 4.65 4.42 3.11
N CYS A 77 4.00 5.30 3.86
CA CYS A 77 2.90 4.97 4.76
C CYS A 77 1.59 5.51 4.23
N ALA A 78 0.50 5.06 4.84
CA ALA A 78 -0.82 5.58 4.53
C ALA A 78 -1.64 5.71 5.81
N CYS A 79 -2.53 6.70 5.85
CA CYS A 79 -3.48 6.90 6.92
C CYS A 79 -4.78 7.42 6.30
N LYS A 80 -5.77 7.75 7.16
CA LYS A 80 -7.05 8.27 6.66
C LYS A 80 -6.90 9.55 5.83
N ASN A 81 -5.82 10.31 6.04
CA ASN A 81 -5.57 11.57 5.33
C ASN A 81 -4.72 11.38 4.08
N GLY A 82 -4.33 10.15 3.77
CA GLY A 82 -3.58 9.84 2.56
C GLY A 82 -2.21 9.24 2.81
N TYR A 83 -1.30 9.50 1.89
CA TYR A 83 0.02 8.91 1.87
C TYR A 83 1.09 9.89 2.35
N TYR A 84 2.13 9.36 2.98
CA TYR A 84 3.24 10.16 3.49
C TYR A 84 4.48 9.29 3.65
N MET A 85 5.64 9.92 3.80
CA MET A 85 6.87 9.22 4.17
C MET A 85 7.01 9.24 5.67
N ALA A 86 7.29 8.10 6.28
CA ALA A 86 7.52 8.06 7.72
C ALA A 86 8.70 8.95 8.10
N GLU A 87 8.50 9.82 9.09
CA GLU A 87 9.56 10.66 9.64
C GLU A 87 10.29 9.95 10.78
N THR A 88 9.56 9.11 11.52
CA THR A 88 10.10 8.44 12.69
C THR A 88 9.81 6.94 12.60
N GLN A 89 10.56 6.17 13.39
CA GLN A 89 10.34 4.74 13.52
C GLN A 89 8.94 4.46 14.07
N GLU A 90 8.47 5.31 14.96
CA GLU A 90 7.14 5.17 15.57
C GLU A 90 6.04 5.29 14.52
N GLU A 91 6.16 6.23 13.58
CA GLU A 91 5.18 6.37 12.50
C GLU A 91 5.18 5.14 11.61
N LEU A 92 6.34 4.62 11.27
CA LEU A 92 6.44 3.43 10.44
C LEU A 92 5.85 2.22 11.16
N LYS A 93 6.13 2.09 12.46
CA LYS A 93 5.60 1.00 13.27
C LYS A 93 4.08 1.08 13.39
N GLU A 94 3.54 2.27 13.57
CA GLU A 94 2.09 2.48 13.64
C GLU A 94 1.41 2.00 12.37
N PHE A 95 2.00 2.33 11.21
CA PHE A 95 1.47 1.86 9.92
C PHE A 95 1.58 0.35 9.80
N LEU A 96 2.72 -0.23 10.18
CA LEU A 96 2.93 -1.68 10.18
C LEU A 96 1.86 -2.38 11.04
N ASP A 97 1.61 -1.89 12.24
CA ASP A 97 0.61 -2.46 13.13
C ASP A 97 -0.79 -2.41 12.50
N SER A 98 -1.09 -1.32 11.80
CA SER A 98 -2.35 -1.18 11.08
C SER A 98 -2.50 -2.24 9.98
N LEU A 99 -1.44 -2.49 9.22
CA LEU A 99 -1.45 -3.51 8.18
C LEU A 99 -1.62 -4.91 8.78
N GLN A 100 -0.93 -5.19 9.88
CA GLN A 100 -1.01 -6.49 10.53
C GLN A 100 -2.41 -6.76 11.08
N ARG A 101 -3.07 -5.73 11.63
CA ARG A 101 -4.45 -5.86 12.10
C ARG A 101 -5.40 -6.19 10.94
N ARG A 102 -5.21 -5.56 9.78
CA ARG A 102 -6.03 -5.86 8.60
C ARG A 102 -5.86 -7.31 8.15
N VAL A 103 -4.63 -7.78 8.10
CA VAL A 103 -4.35 -9.17 7.72
C VAL A 103 -5.01 -10.12 8.71
N SER A 104 -4.88 -9.88 10.01
CA SER A 104 -5.50 -10.72 11.03
C SER A 104 -7.01 -10.78 10.87
N THR A 105 -7.65 -9.63 10.64
CA THR A 105 -9.09 -9.56 10.45
C THR A 105 -9.51 -10.35 9.21
N GLN A 106 -8.77 -10.23 8.12
CA GLN A 106 -9.05 -10.97 6.90
C GLN A 106 -8.89 -12.47 7.09
N MET A 107 -7.90 -12.89 7.86
CA MET A 107 -7.70 -14.32 8.15
C MET A 107 -8.86 -14.89 8.96
N VAL A 108 -9.37 -14.14 9.94
CA VAL A 108 -10.56 -14.54 10.71
C VAL A 108 -11.76 -14.66 9.76
N THR A 109 -11.94 -13.70 8.87
CA THR A 109 -13.03 -13.71 7.91
C THR A 109 -12.94 -14.94 7.00
N ILE A 110 -11.75 -15.23 6.48
CA ILE A 110 -11.52 -16.41 5.64
C ILE A 110 -11.88 -17.68 6.39
N TYR A 111 -11.44 -17.80 7.63
CA TYR A 111 -11.74 -18.96 8.46
C TYR A 111 -13.24 -19.17 8.61
N HIS A 112 -13.98 -18.10 8.90
CA HIS A 112 -15.43 -18.20 9.07
C HIS A 112 -16.12 -18.55 7.75
N ILE A 113 -15.67 -18.00 6.63
CA ILE A 113 -16.24 -18.32 5.33
C ILE A 113 -15.98 -19.79 4.97
N GLU A 114 -14.76 -20.28 5.22
CA GLU A 114 -14.42 -21.68 4.98
C GLU A 114 -15.32 -22.60 5.80
N ASN A 115 -15.56 -22.27 7.06
CA ASN A 115 -16.47 -23.05 7.89
C ASN A 115 -17.89 -23.00 7.36
N GLY A 116 -18.33 -21.85 6.86
CA GLY A 116 -19.63 -21.70 6.24
C GLY A 116 -19.77 -22.60 5.01
N VAL A 117 -18.76 -22.63 4.17
CA VAL A 117 -18.75 -23.50 2.99
C VAL A 117 -18.84 -24.98 3.39
N MET A 118 -18.05 -25.39 4.38
CA MET A 118 -18.04 -26.77 4.83
C MET A 118 -19.37 -27.21 5.46
N ASN A 119 -20.08 -26.27 6.07
CA ASN A 119 -21.36 -26.55 6.72
C ASN A 119 -22.54 -26.35 5.78
N PHE A 120 -22.30 -25.94 4.55
CA PHE A 120 -23.37 -25.74 3.57
C PHE A 120 -23.86 -27.12 3.08
N LYS A 121 -25.10 -27.38 3.31
CA LYS A 121 -25.70 -28.68 2.91
C LYS A 121 -26.64 -28.49 1.75
N GLU A 122 -26.53 -29.39 0.83
CA GLU A 122 -27.36 -29.41 -0.33
C GLU A 122 -28.64 -30.19 -0.02
#